data_3c5452798a68a400fface13cf9041c61
#
_entry.id   3c5452798a68a400fface13cf9041c61
#
_cell.length_a   1.000
_cell.length_b   1.000
_cell.length_c   1.000
_cell.angle_alpha   90.00
_cell.angle_beta   90.00
_cell.angle_gamma   90.00
#
_symmetry.space_group_name_H-M   'P 1'
#
loop_
_entity.id
_entity.type
_entity.pdbx_description
1 polymer ?
#
loop_
_entity_poly.entity_id
_entity_poly.type
_entity_poly.pdbx_seq_one_letter_code
_entity_poly.pdbx_strand_id
1 'polypeptide(L)'
;MTDPKINSILDEGNRLFLQGKFQQAIAYYDKILEEDPKNISSLNNKGYALSKLKDFTNAMKCYDVALDICPDDLSVLINKISSFRKQGNLIEALSICDNILKNNSNYNVALYHKERILFSMHKFDESISCCNRILEDYPDNGDVLFDKASNFAMLSNFDDALDLLEHAISQGIQYKIKAKKSKSFENLSENARFQNLIN
;
A
#
# COMPACT_ATOMS: atom_id res chain seq x y z
N MET A 1 -10.61 -11.23 26.92
CA MET A 1 -9.27 -11.90 26.93
C MET A 1 -9.33 -12.95 25.82
N THR A 2 -8.44 -12.88 24.85
CA THR A 2 -8.35 -13.89 23.78
C THR A 2 -7.83 -15.21 24.35
N ASP A 3 -8.41 -16.32 23.90
CA ASP A 3 -8.01 -17.67 24.32
C ASP A 3 -6.52 -17.91 23.96
N PRO A 4 -5.66 -18.32 24.90
CA PRO A 4 -4.25 -18.64 24.63
C PRO A 4 -4.05 -19.66 23.50
N LYS A 5 -4.98 -20.59 23.32
CA LYS A 5 -4.98 -21.57 22.22
C LYS A 5 -5.16 -20.88 20.88
N ILE A 6 -6.12 -19.95 20.77
CA ILE A 6 -6.38 -19.17 19.55
C ILE A 6 -5.14 -18.33 19.19
N ASN A 7 -4.52 -17.68 20.20
CA ASN A 7 -3.30 -16.89 19.96
C ASN A 7 -2.16 -17.75 19.39
N SER A 8 -1.93 -18.95 19.96
CA SER A 8 -0.89 -19.86 19.45
C SER A 8 -1.14 -20.30 18.00
N ILE A 9 -2.40 -20.57 17.64
CA ILE A 9 -2.78 -20.94 16.26
C ILE A 9 -2.58 -19.75 15.32
N LEU A 10 -2.95 -18.53 15.77
CA LEU A 10 -2.80 -17.29 14.99
C LEU A 10 -1.32 -16.99 14.72
N ASP A 11 -0.48 -17.11 15.74
CA ASP A 11 0.97 -16.88 15.62
C ASP A 11 1.62 -17.84 14.62
N GLU A 12 1.22 -19.13 14.63
CA GLU A 12 1.73 -20.09 13.66
C GLU A 12 1.25 -19.77 12.24
N GLY A 13 -0.02 -19.38 12.06
CA GLY A 13 -0.54 -18.90 10.79
C GLY A 13 0.25 -17.68 10.27
N ASN A 14 0.52 -16.71 11.15
CA ASN A 14 1.29 -15.52 10.81
C ASN A 14 2.74 -15.86 10.46
N ARG A 15 3.37 -16.79 11.17
CA ARG A 15 4.72 -17.30 10.87
C ARG A 15 4.79 -17.93 9.48
N LEU A 16 3.82 -18.75 9.13
CA LEU A 16 3.73 -19.37 7.81
C LEU A 16 3.50 -18.32 6.71
N PHE A 17 2.65 -17.31 6.98
CA PHE A 17 2.44 -16.19 6.08
C PHE A 17 3.74 -15.44 5.77
N LEU A 18 4.53 -15.12 6.79
CA LEU A 18 5.83 -14.44 6.65
C LEU A 18 6.84 -15.28 5.84
N GLN A 19 6.72 -16.62 5.87
CA GLN A 19 7.50 -17.53 5.03
C GLN A 19 6.98 -17.65 3.59
N GLY A 20 5.92 -16.94 3.23
CA GLY A 20 5.28 -17.04 1.91
C GLY A 20 4.42 -18.30 1.71
N LYS A 21 4.20 -19.09 2.76
CA LYS A 21 3.41 -20.33 2.73
C LYS A 21 1.91 -20.03 2.92
N PHE A 22 1.37 -19.22 2.00
CA PHE A 22 0.02 -18.62 2.15
C PHE A 22 -1.09 -19.66 2.28
N GLN A 23 -1.04 -20.76 1.52
CA GLN A 23 -2.03 -21.83 1.62
C GLN A 23 -2.05 -22.47 3.00
N GLN A 24 -0.85 -22.70 3.58
CA GLN A 24 -0.75 -23.28 4.92
C GLN A 24 -1.21 -22.28 5.99
N ALA A 25 -0.87 -21.00 5.84
CA ALA A 25 -1.36 -19.96 6.74
C ALA A 25 -2.90 -19.88 6.77
N ILE A 26 -3.55 -19.96 5.59
CA ILE A 26 -5.00 -19.98 5.47
C ILE A 26 -5.61 -21.13 6.27
N ALA A 27 -5.03 -22.34 6.22
CA ALA A 27 -5.53 -23.49 6.97
C ALA A 27 -5.48 -23.27 8.50
N TYR A 28 -4.53 -22.48 9.00
CA TYR A 28 -4.48 -22.10 10.42
C TYR A 28 -5.53 -21.06 10.76
N TYR A 29 -5.76 -20.06 9.90
CA TYR A 29 -6.82 -19.08 10.10
C TYR A 29 -8.20 -19.74 10.03
N ASP A 30 -8.40 -20.73 9.16
CA ASP A 30 -9.64 -21.51 9.06
C ASP A 30 -9.94 -22.28 10.36
N LYS A 31 -8.94 -22.89 11.00
CA LYS A 31 -9.13 -23.56 12.31
C LYS A 31 -9.64 -22.60 13.39
N ILE A 32 -9.17 -21.34 13.38
CA ILE A 32 -9.69 -20.34 14.31
C ILE A 32 -11.13 -19.98 13.95
N LEU A 33 -11.44 -19.80 12.65
CA LEU A 33 -12.75 -19.42 12.18
C LEU A 33 -13.79 -20.53 12.32
N GLU A 34 -13.40 -21.79 12.44
CA GLU A 34 -14.29 -22.91 12.81
C GLU A 34 -14.76 -22.80 14.27
N GLU A 35 -13.91 -22.33 15.20
CA GLU A 35 -14.25 -22.14 16.62
C GLU A 35 -14.86 -20.74 16.87
N ASP A 36 -14.35 -19.69 16.20
CA ASP A 36 -14.79 -18.30 16.31
C ASP A 36 -14.95 -17.67 14.91
N PRO A 37 -16.11 -17.85 14.26
CA PRO A 37 -16.39 -17.31 12.91
C PRO A 37 -16.31 -15.77 12.81
N LYS A 38 -16.31 -15.08 13.96
CA LYS A 38 -16.26 -13.61 14.04
C LYS A 38 -14.86 -13.08 14.42
N ASN A 39 -13.85 -13.90 14.40
CA ASN A 39 -12.49 -13.49 14.70
C ASN A 39 -11.93 -12.58 13.61
N ILE A 40 -11.98 -11.27 13.85
CA ILE A 40 -11.59 -10.22 12.88
C ILE A 40 -10.14 -10.42 12.43
N SER A 41 -9.22 -10.72 13.35
CA SER A 41 -7.80 -10.92 13.02
C SER A 41 -7.61 -12.07 12.04
N SER A 42 -8.30 -13.18 12.26
CA SER A 42 -8.21 -14.36 11.38
C SER A 42 -8.87 -14.09 10.03
N LEU A 43 -10.01 -13.41 9.99
CA LEU A 43 -10.67 -12.99 8.75
C LEU A 43 -9.75 -12.07 7.94
N ASN A 44 -9.17 -11.05 8.57
CA ASN A 44 -8.26 -10.11 7.93
C ASN A 44 -7.02 -10.80 7.36
N ASN A 45 -6.36 -11.63 8.16
CA ASN A 45 -5.13 -12.32 7.76
C ASN A 45 -5.38 -13.37 6.67
N LYS A 46 -6.53 -14.09 6.74
CA LYS A 46 -6.98 -15.00 5.68
C LYS A 46 -7.22 -14.23 4.38
N GLY A 47 -7.96 -13.11 4.45
CA GLY A 47 -8.19 -12.24 3.30
C GLY A 47 -6.89 -11.76 2.67
N TYR A 48 -5.92 -11.36 3.49
CA TYR A 48 -4.61 -10.91 3.01
C TYR A 48 -3.81 -12.06 2.36
N ALA A 49 -3.84 -13.26 2.93
CA ALA A 49 -3.20 -14.44 2.35
C ALA A 49 -3.84 -14.84 1.00
N LEU A 50 -5.17 -14.82 0.90
CA LEU A 50 -5.91 -15.04 -0.34
C LEU A 50 -5.54 -13.99 -1.41
N SER A 51 -5.43 -12.73 -1.02
CA SER A 51 -4.99 -11.65 -1.92
C SER A 51 -3.56 -11.85 -2.44
N LYS A 52 -2.65 -12.42 -1.63
CA LYS A 52 -1.30 -12.81 -2.08
C LYS A 52 -1.34 -13.93 -3.12
N LEU A 53 -2.30 -14.85 -3.01
CA LEU A 53 -2.56 -15.92 -3.98
C LEU A 53 -3.37 -15.45 -5.20
N LYS A 54 -3.74 -14.17 -5.26
CA LYS A 54 -4.62 -13.56 -6.28
C LYS A 54 -6.06 -14.08 -6.27
N ASP A 55 -6.49 -14.74 -5.20
CA ASP A 55 -7.89 -15.09 -4.97
C ASP A 55 -8.63 -13.90 -4.36
N PHE A 56 -8.79 -12.87 -5.18
CA PHE A 56 -9.40 -11.61 -4.72
C PHE A 56 -10.86 -11.77 -4.33
N THR A 57 -11.59 -12.68 -4.99
CA THR A 57 -13.01 -12.91 -4.69
C THR A 57 -13.21 -13.39 -3.26
N ASN A 58 -12.46 -14.39 -2.83
CA ASN A 58 -12.57 -14.89 -1.47
C ASN A 58 -11.89 -13.95 -0.46
N ALA A 59 -10.84 -13.22 -0.86
CA ALA A 59 -10.27 -12.16 -0.01
C ALA A 59 -11.30 -11.09 0.33
N MET A 60 -12.07 -10.59 -0.66
CA MET A 60 -13.13 -9.60 -0.41
C MET A 60 -14.18 -10.12 0.55
N LYS A 61 -14.65 -11.37 0.40
CA LYS A 61 -15.61 -11.97 1.34
C LYS A 61 -15.10 -11.95 2.78
N CYS A 62 -13.82 -12.26 2.99
CA CYS A 62 -13.23 -12.23 4.33
C CYS A 62 -13.22 -10.81 4.90
N TYR A 63 -12.83 -9.80 4.09
CA TYR A 63 -12.84 -8.42 4.52
C TYR A 63 -14.26 -7.88 4.77
N ASP A 64 -15.23 -8.26 3.92
CA ASP A 64 -16.62 -7.84 4.10
C ASP A 64 -17.19 -8.37 5.41
N VAL A 65 -17.01 -9.66 5.71
CA VAL A 65 -17.43 -10.25 7.00
C VAL A 65 -16.74 -9.56 8.18
N ALA A 66 -15.44 -9.25 8.07
CA ALA A 66 -14.72 -8.53 9.12
C ALA A 66 -15.26 -7.11 9.34
N LEU A 67 -15.59 -6.41 8.26
CA LEU A 67 -16.14 -5.05 8.31
C LEU A 67 -17.62 -5.00 8.70
N ASP A 68 -18.39 -6.07 8.49
CA ASP A 68 -19.74 -6.21 9.06
C ASP A 68 -19.71 -6.29 10.59
N ILE A 69 -18.60 -6.81 11.17
CA ILE A 69 -18.40 -6.89 12.62
C ILE A 69 -17.84 -5.58 13.17
N CYS A 70 -16.82 -5.01 12.49
CA CYS A 70 -16.16 -3.76 12.86
C CYS A 70 -15.96 -2.88 11.61
N PRO A 71 -16.92 -1.99 11.30
CA PRO A 71 -16.92 -1.20 10.05
C PRO A 71 -15.72 -0.26 9.89
N ASP A 72 -15.12 0.17 10.99
CA ASP A 72 -14.01 1.15 11.01
C ASP A 72 -12.65 0.50 11.32
N ASP A 73 -12.52 -0.83 11.21
CA ASP A 73 -11.22 -1.49 11.39
C ASP A 73 -10.26 -1.07 10.27
N LEU A 74 -9.32 -0.18 10.63
CA LEU A 74 -8.36 0.40 9.69
C LEU A 74 -7.46 -0.66 9.05
N SER A 75 -7.10 -1.73 9.78
CA SER A 75 -6.24 -2.80 9.25
C SER A 75 -6.95 -3.56 8.14
N VAL A 76 -8.23 -3.88 8.34
CA VAL A 76 -9.06 -4.54 7.34
C VAL A 76 -9.28 -3.63 6.12
N LEU A 77 -9.63 -2.36 6.35
CA LEU A 77 -9.82 -1.38 5.29
C LEU A 77 -8.57 -1.21 4.43
N ILE A 78 -7.38 -1.10 5.03
CA ILE A 78 -6.10 -0.96 4.31
C ILE A 78 -5.78 -2.22 3.49
N ASN A 79 -6.02 -3.40 4.03
CA ASN A 79 -5.81 -4.65 3.30
C ASN A 79 -6.79 -4.78 2.12
N LYS A 80 -8.05 -4.35 2.30
CA LYS A 80 -9.06 -4.29 1.25
C LYS A 80 -8.66 -3.31 0.13
N ILE A 81 -8.20 -2.10 0.47
CA ILE A 81 -7.63 -1.12 -0.48
C ILE A 81 -6.49 -1.76 -1.29
N SER A 82 -5.52 -2.38 -0.59
CA SER A 82 -4.37 -3.02 -1.22
C SER A 82 -4.79 -4.11 -2.21
N SER A 83 -5.82 -4.88 -1.87
CA SER A 83 -6.37 -5.95 -2.71
C SER A 83 -7.09 -5.39 -3.93
N PHE A 84 -7.93 -4.36 -3.77
CA PHE A 84 -8.58 -3.67 -4.89
C PHE A 84 -7.56 -3.05 -5.85
N ARG A 85 -6.50 -2.42 -5.33
CA ARG A 85 -5.42 -1.88 -6.18
C ARG A 85 -4.77 -2.96 -7.03
N LYS A 86 -4.44 -4.12 -6.44
CA LYS A 86 -3.82 -5.25 -7.17
C LYS A 86 -4.75 -5.84 -8.22
N GLN A 87 -6.05 -5.77 -8.00
CA GLN A 87 -7.09 -6.23 -8.94
C GLN A 87 -7.33 -5.20 -10.07
N GLY A 88 -6.88 -3.97 -9.91
CA GLY A 88 -7.14 -2.86 -10.83
C GLY A 88 -8.45 -2.11 -10.54
N ASN A 89 -9.15 -2.44 -9.47
CA ASN A 89 -10.39 -1.77 -9.03
C ASN A 89 -10.03 -0.48 -8.28
N LEU A 90 -9.52 0.50 -9.04
CA LEU A 90 -8.96 1.73 -8.48
C LEU A 90 -10.03 2.67 -7.92
N ILE A 91 -11.25 2.65 -8.45
CA ILE A 91 -12.36 3.52 -8.00
C ILE A 91 -12.82 3.09 -6.61
N GLU A 92 -13.04 1.79 -6.40
CA GLU A 92 -13.42 1.23 -5.11
C GLU A 92 -12.32 1.44 -4.06
N ALA A 93 -11.05 1.23 -4.44
CA ALA A 93 -9.92 1.50 -3.57
C ALA A 93 -9.86 2.98 -3.14
N LEU A 94 -10.07 3.91 -4.09
CA LEU A 94 -10.07 5.34 -3.84
C LEU A 94 -11.20 5.75 -2.88
N SER A 95 -12.40 5.22 -3.10
CA SER A 95 -13.58 5.49 -2.25
C SER A 95 -13.33 5.11 -0.78
N ILE A 96 -12.67 3.97 -0.53
CA ILE A 96 -12.32 3.56 0.85
C ILE A 96 -11.28 4.52 1.45
N CYS A 97 -10.25 4.92 0.66
CA CYS A 97 -9.28 5.92 1.12
C CYS A 97 -9.96 7.23 1.51
N ASP A 98 -10.88 7.72 0.67
CA ASP A 98 -11.61 8.97 0.91
C ASP A 98 -12.47 8.89 2.19
N ASN A 99 -13.11 7.75 2.43
CA ASN A 99 -13.89 7.53 3.65
C ASN A 99 -13.01 7.55 4.90
N ILE A 100 -11.86 6.88 4.88
CA ILE A 100 -10.89 6.92 6.00
C ILE A 100 -10.42 8.35 6.24
N LEU A 101 -10.05 9.08 5.19
CA LEU A 101 -9.51 10.43 5.27
C LEU A 101 -10.55 11.49 5.64
N LYS A 102 -11.83 11.22 5.43
CA LYS A 102 -12.92 12.07 5.93
C LYS A 102 -13.00 12.07 7.46
N ASN A 103 -12.74 10.90 8.07
CA ASN A 103 -12.79 10.74 9.53
C ASN A 103 -11.43 11.06 10.19
N ASN A 104 -10.34 10.81 9.49
CA ASN A 104 -8.97 11.09 9.94
C ASN A 104 -8.15 11.63 8.76
N SER A 105 -8.19 12.96 8.60
CA SER A 105 -7.62 13.63 7.44
C SER A 105 -6.11 13.38 7.26
N ASN A 106 -5.37 13.16 8.34
CA ASN A 106 -3.91 12.98 8.33
C ASN A 106 -3.48 11.52 8.55
N TYR A 107 -4.35 10.55 8.24
CA TYR A 107 -3.94 9.15 8.33
C TYR A 107 -2.99 8.79 7.17
N ASN A 108 -1.69 8.89 7.44
CA ASN A 108 -0.63 8.78 6.43
C ASN A 108 -0.66 7.49 5.61
N VAL A 109 -1.09 6.36 6.20
CA VAL A 109 -1.21 5.09 5.46
C VAL A 109 -2.29 5.18 4.38
N ALA A 110 -3.43 5.81 4.66
CA ALA A 110 -4.48 6.01 3.66
C ALA A 110 -4.05 7.03 2.59
N LEU A 111 -3.35 8.10 2.98
CA LEU A 111 -2.77 9.06 2.03
C LEU A 111 -1.78 8.38 1.08
N TYR A 112 -0.91 7.51 1.59
CA TYR A 112 0.05 6.75 0.79
C TYR A 112 -0.64 5.80 -0.20
N HIS A 113 -1.71 5.13 0.22
CA HIS A 113 -2.50 4.31 -0.72
C HIS A 113 -3.23 5.17 -1.75
N LYS A 114 -3.82 6.30 -1.32
CA LYS A 114 -4.54 7.24 -2.20
C LYS A 114 -3.62 7.82 -3.26
N GLU A 115 -2.43 8.27 -2.86
CA GLU A 115 -1.40 8.78 -3.75
C GLU A 115 -1.14 7.79 -4.90
N ARG A 116 -0.82 6.53 -4.58
CA ARG A 116 -0.50 5.49 -5.56
C ARG A 116 -1.68 5.10 -6.45
N ILE A 117 -2.90 5.17 -5.94
CA ILE A 117 -4.11 4.97 -6.72
C ILE A 117 -4.24 6.11 -7.75
N LEU A 118 -4.11 7.36 -7.30
CA LEU A 118 -4.21 8.54 -8.12
C LEU A 118 -3.14 8.57 -9.22
N PHE A 119 -1.89 8.20 -8.89
CA PHE A 119 -0.83 8.00 -9.87
C PHE A 119 -1.23 6.98 -10.95
N SER A 120 -1.77 5.83 -10.53
CA SER A 120 -2.22 4.78 -11.46
C SER A 120 -3.41 5.23 -12.33
N MET A 121 -4.19 6.20 -11.86
CA MET A 121 -5.30 6.85 -12.60
C MET A 121 -4.84 8.04 -13.45
N HIS A 122 -3.54 8.32 -13.52
CA HIS A 122 -2.94 9.49 -14.17
C HIS A 122 -3.41 10.86 -13.62
N LYS A 123 -3.85 10.88 -12.36
CA LYS A 123 -4.26 12.08 -11.63
C LYS A 123 -3.09 12.64 -10.83
N PHE A 124 -2.06 13.10 -11.54
CA PHE A 124 -0.75 13.40 -10.95
C PHE A 124 -0.80 14.57 -9.96
N ASP A 125 -1.57 15.63 -10.23
CA ASP A 125 -1.69 16.79 -9.31
C ASP A 125 -2.36 16.40 -7.98
N GLU A 126 -3.41 15.58 -8.03
CA GLU A 126 -4.07 15.06 -6.84
C GLU A 126 -3.12 14.12 -6.04
N SER A 127 -2.32 13.32 -6.76
CA SER A 127 -1.29 12.45 -6.19
C SER A 127 -0.21 13.27 -5.46
N ILE A 128 0.31 14.34 -6.09
CA ILE A 128 1.27 15.29 -5.49
C ILE A 128 0.69 15.91 -4.20
N SER A 129 -0.59 16.25 -4.20
CA SER A 129 -1.25 16.81 -3.00
C SER A 129 -1.23 15.83 -1.83
N CYS A 130 -1.39 14.52 -2.08
CA CYS A 130 -1.25 13.50 -1.04
C CYS A 130 0.20 13.37 -0.56
N CYS A 131 1.18 13.40 -1.49
CA CYS A 131 2.60 13.40 -1.15
C CYS A 131 2.95 14.58 -0.24
N ASN A 132 2.49 15.80 -0.58
CA ASN A 132 2.75 17.00 0.20
C ASN A 132 2.31 16.84 1.65
N ARG A 133 1.09 16.34 1.87
CA ARG A 133 0.54 16.12 3.21
C ARG A 133 1.36 15.10 4.02
N ILE A 134 1.85 14.03 3.38
CA ILE A 134 2.72 13.06 4.06
C ILE A 134 4.07 13.70 4.40
N LEU A 135 4.62 14.51 3.49
CA LEU A 135 5.92 15.16 3.68
C LEU A 135 5.88 16.31 4.68
N GLU A 136 4.71 16.86 5.04
CA GLU A 136 4.57 17.79 6.17
C GLU A 136 5.00 17.13 7.49
N ASP A 137 4.61 15.86 7.70
CA ASP A 137 4.96 15.11 8.92
C ASP A 137 6.31 14.38 8.80
N TYR A 138 6.66 13.93 7.57
CA TYR A 138 7.83 13.12 7.28
C TYR A 138 8.62 13.66 6.08
N PRO A 139 9.31 14.81 6.23
CA PRO A 139 9.95 15.54 5.11
C PRO A 139 11.02 14.72 4.37
N ASP A 140 11.67 13.78 5.05
CA ASP A 140 12.73 12.94 4.51
C ASP A 140 12.25 11.51 4.14
N ASN A 141 10.94 11.31 3.98
CA ASN A 141 10.41 10.03 3.53
C ASN A 141 10.79 9.77 2.06
N GLY A 142 11.87 9.01 1.86
CA GLY A 142 12.44 8.74 0.55
C GLY A 142 11.48 8.06 -0.43
N ASP A 143 10.57 7.19 0.04
CA ASP A 143 9.57 6.58 -0.85
C ASP A 143 8.57 7.62 -1.37
N VAL A 144 8.09 8.52 -0.50
CA VAL A 144 7.14 9.58 -0.89
C VAL A 144 7.81 10.65 -1.75
N LEU A 145 9.08 11.00 -1.44
CA LEU A 145 9.88 11.91 -2.28
C LEU A 145 10.05 11.33 -3.69
N PHE A 146 10.37 10.04 -3.80
CA PHE A 146 10.50 9.35 -5.08
C PHE A 146 9.17 9.29 -5.85
N ASP A 147 8.07 8.96 -5.17
CA ASP A 147 6.74 8.89 -5.78
C ASP A 147 6.32 10.30 -6.25
N LYS A 148 6.60 11.37 -5.48
CA LYS A 148 6.36 12.78 -5.89
C LYS A 148 7.24 13.19 -7.09
N ALA A 149 8.53 12.81 -7.09
CA ALA A 149 9.42 13.03 -8.23
C ALA A 149 8.88 12.35 -9.50
N SER A 150 8.35 11.13 -9.35
CA SER A 150 7.73 10.39 -10.45
C SER A 150 6.49 11.11 -11.01
N ASN A 151 5.67 11.71 -10.15
CA ASN A 151 4.50 12.51 -10.56
C ASN A 151 4.94 13.75 -11.38
N PHE A 152 5.93 14.51 -10.89
CA PHE A 152 6.44 15.69 -11.62
C PHE A 152 7.08 15.30 -12.96
N ALA A 153 7.81 14.18 -13.03
CA ALA A 153 8.37 13.69 -14.27
C ALA A 153 7.27 13.34 -15.31
N MET A 154 6.15 12.74 -14.85
CA MET A 154 4.99 12.46 -15.71
C MET A 154 4.28 13.72 -16.19
N LEU A 155 4.33 14.82 -15.43
CA LEU A 155 3.84 16.14 -15.82
C LEU A 155 4.85 16.94 -16.67
N SER A 156 6.00 16.34 -16.99
CA SER A 156 7.13 17.00 -17.69
C SER A 156 7.73 18.20 -16.95
N ASN A 157 7.48 18.29 -15.63
CA ASN A 157 8.16 19.24 -14.76
C ASN A 157 9.48 18.63 -14.28
N PHE A 158 10.50 18.69 -15.15
CA PHE A 158 11.74 17.93 -14.96
C PHE A 158 12.63 18.52 -13.87
N ASP A 159 12.63 19.82 -13.66
CA ASP A 159 13.47 20.46 -12.64
C ASP A 159 13.02 20.01 -11.22
N ASP A 160 11.75 20.15 -10.90
CA ASP A 160 11.19 19.69 -9.62
C ASP A 160 11.35 18.16 -9.45
N ALA A 161 11.18 17.40 -10.55
CA ALA A 161 11.36 15.95 -10.53
C ALA A 161 12.81 15.57 -10.15
N LEU A 162 13.80 16.26 -10.70
CA LEU A 162 15.21 16.01 -10.44
C LEU A 162 15.63 16.44 -9.03
N ASP A 163 15.15 17.58 -8.54
CA ASP A 163 15.41 18.03 -7.17
C ASP A 163 14.87 17.03 -6.13
N LEU A 164 13.64 16.57 -6.31
CA LEU A 164 13.03 15.57 -5.43
C LEU A 164 13.70 14.19 -5.54
N LEU A 165 14.11 13.81 -6.75
CA LEU A 165 14.84 12.55 -6.95
C LEU A 165 16.20 12.58 -6.26
N GLU A 166 16.93 13.70 -6.34
CA GLU A 166 18.19 13.91 -5.64
C GLU A 166 18.01 13.80 -4.12
N HIS A 167 16.95 14.43 -3.59
CA HIS A 167 16.60 14.31 -2.18
C HIS A 167 16.25 12.86 -1.81
N ALA A 168 15.43 12.16 -2.61
CA ALA A 168 15.13 10.75 -2.36
C ALA A 168 16.40 9.88 -2.34
N ILE A 169 17.33 10.10 -3.29
CA ILE A 169 18.62 9.38 -3.38
C ILE A 169 19.49 9.64 -2.14
N SER A 170 19.45 10.85 -1.57
CA SER A 170 20.15 11.15 -0.32
C SER A 170 19.64 10.32 0.86
N GLN A 171 18.37 9.90 0.83
CA GLN A 171 17.77 9.01 1.84
C GLN A 171 18.12 7.53 1.62
N GLY A 172 18.55 7.14 0.43
CA GLY A 172 18.98 5.78 0.17
C GLY A 172 19.30 5.46 -1.28
N ILE A 173 20.37 4.68 -1.47
CA ILE A 173 20.89 4.28 -2.78
C ILE A 173 19.88 3.49 -3.63
N GLN A 174 18.88 2.84 -3.00
CA GLN A 174 17.85 2.09 -3.70
C GLN A 174 17.04 2.95 -4.67
N TYR A 175 16.93 4.26 -4.44
CA TYR A 175 16.17 5.16 -5.32
C TYR A 175 16.88 5.42 -6.65
N LYS A 176 18.23 5.34 -6.71
CA LYS A 176 18.97 5.31 -7.98
C LYS A 176 18.53 4.11 -8.83
N ILE A 177 18.48 2.92 -8.20
CA ILE A 177 18.11 1.68 -8.89
C ILE A 177 16.64 1.71 -9.33
N LYS A 178 15.76 2.26 -8.48
CA LYS A 178 14.35 2.46 -8.83
C LYS A 178 14.22 3.41 -10.03
N ALA A 179 14.91 4.56 -10.01
CA ALA A 179 14.86 5.56 -11.08
C ALA A 179 15.30 5.01 -12.43
N LYS A 180 16.40 4.26 -12.48
CA LYS A 180 16.88 3.59 -13.71
C LYS A 180 15.85 2.67 -14.36
N LYS A 181 14.94 2.09 -13.57
CA LYS A 181 13.94 1.11 -14.02
C LYS A 181 12.53 1.70 -14.18
N SER A 182 12.33 2.90 -13.70
CA SER A 182 11.00 3.51 -13.68
C SER A 182 10.67 4.18 -15.01
N LYS A 183 9.55 3.81 -15.60
CA LYS A 183 9.01 4.45 -16.80
C LYS A 183 8.71 5.94 -16.61
N SER A 184 8.48 6.39 -15.39
CA SER A 184 8.21 7.79 -15.09
C SER A 184 9.34 8.73 -15.51
N PHE A 185 10.59 8.22 -15.51
CA PHE A 185 11.78 8.99 -15.87
C PHE A 185 12.32 8.70 -17.28
N GLU A 186 11.54 7.98 -18.11
CA GLU A 186 11.98 7.62 -19.47
C GLU A 186 12.31 8.86 -20.33
N ASN A 187 11.51 9.91 -20.19
CA ASN A 187 11.73 11.19 -20.88
C ASN A 187 12.98 11.96 -20.39
N LEU A 188 13.57 11.54 -19.29
CA LEU A 188 14.81 12.10 -18.73
C LEU A 188 16.05 11.28 -19.09
N SER A 189 15.90 10.21 -19.89
CA SER A 189 17.02 9.31 -20.24
C SER A 189 18.23 10.01 -20.84
N GLU A 190 18.03 11.08 -21.62
CA GLU A 190 19.09 11.88 -22.24
C GLU A 190 19.46 13.13 -21.43
N ASN A 191 18.82 13.36 -20.29
CA ASN A 191 19.10 14.51 -19.44
C ASN A 191 20.41 14.32 -18.66
N ALA A 192 21.37 15.22 -18.84
CA ALA A 192 22.70 15.13 -18.23
C ALA A 192 22.65 15.09 -16.68
N ARG A 193 21.76 15.89 -16.05
CA ARG A 193 21.58 15.89 -14.60
C ARG A 193 21.03 14.55 -14.12
N PHE A 194 20.03 14.02 -14.81
CA PHE A 194 19.47 12.70 -14.49
C PHE A 194 20.55 11.61 -14.56
N GLN A 195 21.32 11.59 -15.66
CA GLN A 195 22.40 10.61 -15.82
C GLN A 195 23.44 10.71 -14.71
N ASN A 196 23.81 11.92 -14.28
CA ASN A 196 24.71 12.11 -13.15
C ASN A 196 24.13 11.61 -11.81
N LEU A 197 22.84 11.78 -11.59
CA LEU A 197 22.16 11.32 -10.36
C LEU A 197 22.10 9.81 -10.25
N ILE A 198 21.90 9.11 -11.38
CA ILE A 198 21.69 7.66 -11.37
C ILE A 198 22.98 6.85 -11.57
N ASN A 199 24.08 7.44 -12.02
CA ASN A 199 25.39 6.79 -12.18
C ASN A 199 26.27 6.98 -10.95
#